data_ec085ea9fb4637f632cb81b4f894af8e
#
_entry.id   ec085ea9fb4637f632cb81b4f894af8e
#
_cell.length_a   1.000
_cell.length_b   1.000
_cell.length_c   1.000
_cell.angle_alpha   90.00
_cell.angle_beta   90.00
_cell.angle_gamma   90.00
#
_symmetry.space_group_name_H-M   'P 1'
#
loop_
_entity.id
_entity.type
_entity.pdbx_description
1 polymer ?
#
loop_
_entity_poly.entity_id
_entity_poly.type
_entity_poly.pdbx_seq_one_letter_code
_entity_poly.pdbx_strand_id
1 'polypeptide(L)'
;EVGIAIDRDRLPVLPECQAVCDALGLDPLGLIASGALLATVARQDAVALIRALKDEGIASFEIGVVTDADQGLTMKTGDAVGDLPRFERDELARYLGD
;
A
#
# COMPACT_ATOMS: atom_id res chain seq x y z
N GLU A 1 10.55 -9.64 15.23
CA GLU A 1 10.17 -9.82 13.82
C GLU A 1 8.69 -10.15 13.70
N VAL A 2 8.03 -9.58 12.71
CA VAL A 2 6.59 -9.75 12.50
C VAL A 2 6.30 -9.96 11.02
N GLY A 3 5.10 -10.47 10.72
CA GLY A 3 4.56 -10.51 9.38
C GLY A 3 3.66 -9.31 9.13
N ILE A 4 3.30 -9.08 7.88
CA ILE A 4 2.39 -8.02 7.48
C ILE A 4 1.45 -8.57 6.43
N ALA A 5 0.15 -8.33 6.60
CA ALA A 5 -0.87 -8.69 5.61
C ALA A 5 -1.54 -7.41 5.12
N ILE A 6 -1.40 -7.13 3.83
CA ILE A 6 -1.95 -5.94 3.18
C ILE A 6 -3.16 -6.33 2.34
N ASP A 7 -4.20 -5.51 2.36
CA ASP A 7 -5.34 -5.64 1.47
C ASP A 7 -5.18 -4.62 0.34
N ARG A 8 -4.84 -5.11 -0.86
CA ARG A 8 -4.60 -4.24 -2.02
C ARG A 8 -5.80 -3.36 -2.35
N ASP A 9 -7.00 -3.89 -2.13
CA ASP A 9 -8.23 -3.16 -2.45
C ASP A 9 -8.44 -1.94 -1.55
N ARG A 10 -7.73 -1.88 -0.42
CA ARG A 10 -7.79 -0.74 0.50
C ARG A 10 -6.69 0.29 0.26
N LEU A 11 -5.73 0.00 -0.64
CA LEU A 11 -4.68 0.95 -0.97
C LEU A 11 -5.26 2.07 -1.84
N PRO A 12 -5.08 3.34 -1.44
CA PRO A 12 -5.62 4.44 -2.22
C PRO A 12 -4.74 4.73 -3.43
N VAL A 13 -5.27 4.46 -4.62
CA VAL A 13 -4.61 4.82 -5.88
C VAL A 13 -5.57 5.75 -6.62
N LEU A 14 -5.08 6.95 -6.96
CA LEU A 14 -5.91 7.91 -7.69
C LEU A 14 -6.30 7.32 -9.04
N PRO A 15 -7.56 7.49 -9.48
CA PRO A 15 -8.02 6.94 -10.77
C PRO A 15 -7.13 7.38 -11.94
N GLU A 16 -6.64 8.61 -11.93
CA GLU A 16 -5.74 9.12 -12.96
C GLU A 16 -4.41 8.38 -12.97
N CYS A 17 -3.87 8.08 -11.79
CA CYS A 17 -2.64 7.30 -11.66
C CYS A 17 -2.82 5.88 -12.18
N GLN A 18 -3.94 5.23 -11.83
CA GLN A 18 -4.24 3.89 -12.30
C GLN A 18 -4.37 3.85 -13.83
N ALA A 19 -5.04 4.85 -14.41
CA ALA A 19 -5.23 4.92 -15.86
C ALA A 19 -3.91 5.06 -16.59
N VAL A 20 -3.02 5.92 -16.11
CA VAL A 20 -1.68 6.09 -16.70
C VAL A 20 -0.87 4.81 -16.58
N CYS A 21 -0.90 4.18 -15.41
CA CYS A 21 -0.16 2.93 -15.18
C CYS A 21 -0.67 1.81 -16.08
N ASP A 22 -1.98 1.69 -16.24
CA ASP A 22 -2.58 0.68 -17.13
C ASP A 22 -2.13 0.89 -18.57
N ALA A 23 -2.10 2.14 -19.03
CA ALA A 23 -1.69 2.47 -20.39
C ALA A 23 -0.21 2.15 -20.65
N LEU A 24 0.65 2.27 -19.64
CA LEU A 24 2.09 2.07 -19.77
C LEU A 24 2.57 0.69 -19.31
N GLY A 25 1.66 -0.15 -18.80
CA GLY A 25 2.03 -1.47 -18.30
C GLY A 25 2.78 -1.41 -16.98
N LEU A 26 2.48 -0.43 -16.12
CA LEU A 26 3.14 -0.24 -14.83
C LEU A 26 2.23 -0.64 -13.68
N ASP A 27 2.83 -1.03 -12.55
CA ASP A 27 2.12 -1.24 -11.30
C ASP A 27 2.24 0.02 -10.44
N PRO A 28 1.12 0.71 -10.12
CA PRO A 28 1.20 1.93 -9.32
C PRO A 28 1.83 1.73 -7.95
N LEU A 29 1.81 0.49 -7.41
CA LEU A 29 2.44 0.20 -6.12
C LEU A 29 3.96 0.29 -6.18
N GLY A 30 4.55 0.16 -7.37
CA GLY A 30 5.99 0.25 -7.56
C GLY A 30 6.50 1.64 -7.86
N LEU A 31 5.62 2.65 -7.87
CA LEU A 31 6.02 4.03 -8.09
C LEU A 31 6.48 4.69 -6.80
N ILE A 32 7.44 5.60 -6.90
CA ILE A 32 7.88 6.40 -5.77
C ILE A 32 6.71 7.28 -5.31
N ALA A 33 6.43 7.24 -4.00
CA ALA A 33 5.34 8.00 -3.38
C ALA A 33 5.90 8.93 -2.31
N SER A 34 6.44 10.08 -2.73
CA SER A 34 6.86 11.09 -1.79
C SER A 34 5.63 11.81 -1.23
N GLY A 35 5.62 12.09 0.06
CA GLY A 35 4.48 12.71 0.72
C GLY A 35 3.47 11.70 1.29
N ALA A 36 3.76 10.41 1.18
CA ALA A 36 2.96 9.37 1.80
C ALA A 36 3.71 8.78 3.00
N LEU A 37 2.98 8.41 4.05
CA LEU A 37 3.54 7.79 5.24
C LEU A 37 2.81 6.48 5.51
N LEU A 38 3.59 5.43 5.72
CA LEU A 38 3.07 4.14 6.17
C LEU A 38 3.47 3.96 7.64
N ALA A 39 2.52 3.64 8.49
CA ALA A 39 2.78 3.45 9.91
C ALA A 39 1.99 2.27 10.46
N THR A 40 2.51 1.66 11.52
CA THR A 40 1.78 0.63 12.26
C THR A 40 1.41 1.19 13.63
N VAL A 41 0.20 0.88 14.08
CA VAL A 41 -0.32 1.33 15.36
C VAL A 41 -1.07 0.19 16.02
N ALA A 42 -1.30 0.31 17.33
CA ALA A 42 -2.12 -0.66 18.04
C ALA A 42 -3.54 -0.65 17.46
N ARG A 43 -4.14 -1.85 17.36
CA ARG A 43 -5.47 -2.00 16.75
C ARG A 43 -6.50 -1.06 17.35
N GLN A 44 -6.52 -0.92 18.67
CA GLN A 44 -7.48 -0.08 19.36
C GLN A 44 -7.30 1.42 19.10
N ASP A 45 -6.14 1.83 18.58
CA ASP A 45 -5.82 3.23 18.31
C ASP A 45 -6.06 3.64 16.85
N ALA A 46 -6.26 2.68 15.96
CA ALA A 46 -6.34 2.94 14.52
C ALA A 46 -7.49 3.87 14.14
N VAL A 47 -8.69 3.62 14.65
CA VAL A 47 -9.86 4.45 14.34
C VAL A 47 -9.68 5.87 14.84
N ALA A 48 -9.17 6.03 16.07
CA ALA A 48 -8.94 7.35 16.65
C ALA A 48 -7.89 8.13 15.87
N LEU A 49 -6.83 7.46 15.43
CA LEU A 49 -5.77 8.09 14.63
C LEU A 49 -6.31 8.56 13.27
N ILE A 50 -7.06 7.70 12.57
CA ILE A 50 -7.64 8.06 11.27
C ILE A 50 -8.58 9.26 11.41
N ARG A 51 -9.39 9.27 12.47
CA ARG A 51 -10.30 10.39 12.72
C ARG A 51 -9.55 11.68 13.03
N ALA A 52 -8.49 11.62 13.84
CA ALA A 52 -7.68 12.78 14.17
C ALA A 52 -7.00 13.37 12.92
N LEU A 53 -6.47 12.52 12.04
CA LEU A 53 -5.84 12.96 10.80
C LEU A 53 -6.85 13.57 9.85
N LYS A 54 -8.05 13.01 9.78
CA LYS A 54 -9.13 13.57 8.95
C LYS A 54 -9.50 14.98 9.40
N ASP A 55 -9.54 15.22 10.71
CA ASP A 55 -9.82 16.54 11.25
C ASP A 55 -8.76 17.57 10.87
N GLU A 56 -7.53 17.11 10.61
CA GLU A 56 -6.44 17.95 10.14
C GLU A 56 -6.35 18.01 8.59
N GLY A 57 -7.32 17.44 7.90
CA GLY A 57 -7.35 17.45 6.43
C GLY A 57 -6.45 16.43 5.78
N ILE A 58 -6.00 15.43 6.51
CA ILE A 58 -5.09 14.39 6.00
C ILE A 58 -5.88 13.10 5.77
N ALA A 59 -5.94 12.65 4.50
CA ALA A 59 -6.56 11.38 4.17
C ALA A 59 -5.69 10.23 4.67
N SER A 60 -6.29 9.27 5.37
CA SER A 60 -5.58 8.10 5.86
C SER A 60 -6.48 6.87 5.79
N PHE A 61 -5.86 5.70 5.66
CA PHE A 61 -6.58 4.46 5.39
C PHE A 61 -5.93 3.31 6.16
N GLU A 62 -6.78 2.41 6.67
CA GLU A 62 -6.31 1.16 7.24
C GLU A 62 -6.20 0.15 6.08
N ILE A 63 -4.96 -0.25 5.76
CA ILE A 63 -4.70 -1.05 4.57
C ILE A 63 -4.31 -2.49 4.88
N GLY A 64 -4.13 -2.82 6.15
CA GLY A 64 -3.74 -4.17 6.53
C GLY A 64 -3.49 -4.31 8.01
N VAL A 65 -2.90 -5.44 8.37
CA VAL A 65 -2.63 -5.77 9.77
C VAL A 65 -1.21 -6.34 9.91
N VAL A 66 -0.64 -6.15 11.10
CA VAL A 66 0.61 -6.81 11.48
C VAL A 66 0.24 -8.19 12.03
N THR A 67 0.96 -9.21 11.59
CA THR A 67 0.73 -10.60 11.95
C THR A 67 1.98 -11.19 12.59
N ASP A 68 1.90 -12.48 12.96
CA ASP A 68 3.08 -13.20 13.44
C ASP A 68 4.08 -13.40 12.28
N ALA A 69 5.37 -13.49 12.63
CA ALA A 69 6.44 -13.60 11.63
C ALA A 69 6.27 -14.79 10.68
N ASP A 70 5.70 -15.91 11.18
CA ASP A 70 5.49 -17.11 10.38
C ASP A 70 4.43 -16.93 9.28
N GLN A 71 3.58 -15.91 9.38
CA GLN A 71 2.62 -15.55 8.33
C GLN A 71 3.29 -14.88 7.13
N GLY A 72 4.48 -14.32 7.33
CA GLY A 72 5.24 -13.67 6.27
C GLY A 72 4.64 -12.35 5.80
N LEU A 73 5.07 -11.93 4.62
CA LEU A 73 4.60 -10.69 3.98
C LEU A 73 3.63 -11.09 2.87
N THR A 74 2.35 -10.75 3.03
CA THR A 74 1.30 -11.17 2.10
C THR A 74 0.48 -9.99 1.60
N MET A 75 -0.17 -10.17 0.47
CA MET A 75 -1.11 -9.20 -0.09
C MET A 75 -2.36 -9.92 -0.59
N LYS A 76 -3.50 -9.40 -0.22
CA LYS A 76 -4.79 -9.88 -0.69
C LYS A 76 -5.27 -8.98 -1.84
N THR A 77 -5.71 -9.60 -2.93
CA THR A 77 -6.32 -8.90 -4.07
C THR A 77 -7.64 -9.61 -4.37
N GLY A 78 -8.76 -8.95 -4.09
CA GLY A 78 -10.06 -9.63 -4.13
C GLY A 78 -10.08 -10.78 -3.13
N ASP A 79 -10.29 -12.01 -3.62
CA ASP A 79 -10.29 -13.22 -2.79
C ASP A 79 -8.95 -13.96 -2.82
N ALA A 80 -7.99 -13.50 -3.60
CA ALA A 80 -6.69 -14.15 -3.75
C ALA A 80 -5.68 -13.57 -2.78
N VAL A 81 -4.92 -14.43 -2.12
CA VAL A 81 -3.81 -14.04 -1.24
C VAL A 81 -2.51 -14.55 -1.83
N GLY A 82 -1.53 -13.68 -1.95
CA GLY A 82 -0.22 -14.02 -2.46
C GLY A 82 0.87 -13.29 -1.71
N ASP A 83 2.08 -13.38 -2.21
CA ASP A 83 3.21 -12.67 -1.62
C ASP A 83 3.12 -11.19 -1.89
N LEU A 84 3.59 -10.38 -0.94
CA LEU A 84 3.67 -8.94 -1.13
C LEU A 84 4.63 -8.65 -2.28
N PRO A 85 4.24 -7.82 -3.29
CA PRO A 85 5.13 -7.53 -4.40
C PRO A 85 6.41 -6.83 -3.95
N ARG A 86 7.49 -7.15 -4.63
CA ARG A 86 8.79 -6.58 -4.36
C ARG A 86 9.30 -5.91 -5.63
N PHE A 87 9.67 -4.64 -5.51
CA PHE A 87 10.19 -3.87 -6.63
C PHE A 87 11.66 -3.54 -6.36
N GLU A 88 12.56 -4.02 -7.20
CA GLU A 88 13.98 -3.72 -7.07
C GLU A 88 14.31 -2.34 -7.63
N ARG A 89 13.41 -1.81 -8.47
CA ARG A 89 13.53 -0.48 -9.06
C ARG A 89 12.15 0.15 -9.11
N ASP A 90 12.12 1.47 -9.04
CA ASP A 90 10.88 2.20 -9.27
C ASP A 90 10.29 1.85 -10.65
N GLU A 91 8.97 1.72 -10.72
CA GLU A 91 8.29 1.33 -11.96
C GLU A 91 8.54 2.32 -13.10
N LEU A 92 8.62 3.62 -12.80
CA LEU A 92 8.90 4.61 -13.83
C LEU A 92 10.31 4.42 -14.39
N ALA A 93 11.31 4.18 -13.53
CA ALA A 93 12.68 3.91 -13.95
C ALA A 93 12.74 2.66 -14.83
N ARG A 94 12.00 1.61 -14.47
CA ARG A 94 11.92 0.39 -15.27
C ARG A 94 11.33 0.67 -16.65
N TYR A 95 10.28 1.46 -16.73
CA TYR A 95 9.62 1.82 -17.99
C TYR A 95 10.55 2.63 -18.89
N LEU A 96 11.37 3.51 -18.32
CA LEU A 96 12.30 4.34 -19.09
C LEU A 96 13.50 3.56 -19.64
N GLY A 97 13.56 2.26 -19.41
CA GLY A 97 14.51 1.40 -20.09
C GLY A 97 15.87 1.25 -19.45
N ASP A 98 15.96 1.53 -18.17
CA ASP A 98 17.23 1.30 -17.43
C ASP A 98 17.39 -0.19 -17.06
#